data_82761ee5ab0a77701ab68b25ebaaba6f
#
_entry.id   82761ee5ab0a77701ab68b25ebaaba6f
#
_cell.length_a   1.000
_cell.length_b   1.000
_cell.length_c   1.000
_cell.angle_alpha   90.00
_cell.angle_beta   90.00
_cell.angle_gamma   90.00
#
_symmetry.space_group_name_H-M   'P 1'
#
loop_
_entity.id
_entity.type
_entity.pdbx_description
1 polymer ?
#
loop_
_entity_poly.entity_id
_entity_poly.type
_entity_poly.pdbx_seq_one_letter_code
_entity_poly.pdbx_strand_id
1 'polypeptide(L)'
;MVMAREWRPLERPVALLVMGWSQERSATALAIRFAFHALPLVLVVISSSASPVRGDDSRFRAVAPGVAHTTFKLQSDNGEPFSGHAFKIDLGVAKLHVVSAGDPSSRRTVEEIAAPYPAVVAANASFFDKDGRAMGLAVDEGRVIVASRQASWGVLVVDGKKARIGLGSDIRDPRAYRLIVQGIPRLVVAGKVQQLKRQVAERTAVCAAGRVVVLVVATRAETTAFARFLADPPEKGGLGCRDALNLDGGPSTQLVARLPMLTLSVPGGWGVPNALVVVPR
;
A
#
# COMPACT_ATOMS: atom_id res chain seq x y z
N MET A 1 35.36 14.81 -37.45
CA MET A 1 36.71 14.64 -36.90
C MET A 1 36.72 15.23 -35.50
N VAL A 2 36.27 14.51 -34.49
CA VAL A 2 36.37 14.87 -33.08
C VAL A 2 36.69 13.59 -32.32
N MET A 3 37.74 13.63 -31.54
CA MET A 3 38.44 12.53 -30.92
C MET A 3 37.62 11.89 -29.77
N ALA A 4 37.60 10.57 -29.77
CA ALA A 4 37.24 9.74 -28.65
C ALA A 4 38.30 9.82 -27.54
N ARG A 5 37.94 10.08 -26.30
CA ARG A 5 38.81 9.91 -25.13
C ARG A 5 38.42 8.62 -24.42
N GLU A 6 39.35 7.68 -24.46
CA GLU A 6 39.31 6.44 -23.67
C GLU A 6 39.51 6.74 -22.19
N TRP A 7 38.65 6.16 -21.35
CA TRP A 7 38.83 6.08 -19.91
C TRP A 7 39.44 4.72 -19.56
N ARG A 8 40.63 4.72 -18.93
CA ARG A 8 41.24 3.54 -18.29
C ARG A 8 40.95 3.53 -16.79
N PRO A 9 40.61 2.38 -16.17
CA PRO A 9 40.46 2.28 -14.72
C PRO A 9 41.83 2.06 -14.07
N LEU A 10 42.04 2.78 -12.93
CA LEU A 10 43.19 2.61 -12.03
C LEU A 10 42.93 1.43 -11.07
N GLU A 11 43.65 0.37 -11.21
CA GLU A 11 43.77 -0.70 -10.21
C GLU A 11 44.72 -0.29 -9.10
N ARG A 12 44.29 -0.45 -7.83
CA ARG A 12 45.16 -0.43 -6.66
C ARG A 12 45.02 -1.74 -5.89
N PRO A 13 46.14 -2.39 -5.53
CA PRO A 13 46.08 -3.63 -4.76
C PRO A 13 45.91 -3.38 -3.29
N VAL A 14 45.03 -4.15 -2.64
CA VAL A 14 44.88 -4.21 -1.20
C VAL A 14 45.82 -5.28 -0.65
N ALA A 15 46.78 -4.86 0.19
CA ALA A 15 47.69 -5.74 0.91
C ALA A 15 46.95 -6.40 2.10
N LEU A 16 47.04 -7.73 2.13
CA LEU A 16 46.65 -8.55 3.29
C LEU A 16 47.75 -8.46 4.35
N LEU A 17 47.38 -7.99 5.56
CA LEU A 17 48.24 -8.12 6.73
C LEU A 17 47.73 -9.28 7.60
N VAL A 18 48.45 -10.38 7.59
CA VAL A 18 48.27 -11.53 8.46
C VAL A 18 49.16 -11.29 9.71
N MET A 19 48.57 -11.13 10.88
CA MET A 19 49.28 -11.21 12.13
C MET A 19 48.88 -12.50 12.87
N GLY A 20 49.81 -13.43 12.88
CA GLY A 20 49.76 -14.61 13.71
C GLY A 20 50.14 -14.26 15.19
N TRP A 21 49.43 -14.87 16.11
CA TRP A 21 49.87 -14.93 17.52
C TRP A 21 49.96 -16.40 17.92
N SER A 22 51.18 -16.72 18.37
CA SER A 22 51.65 -18.00 18.89
C SER A 22 51.18 -18.24 20.32
N GLN A 23 50.92 -19.52 20.55
CA GLN A 23 50.71 -20.12 21.88
C GLN A 23 51.95 -20.02 22.78
N GLU A 24 51.75 -19.76 24.06
CA GLU A 24 52.60 -20.36 25.10
C GLU A 24 51.77 -20.85 26.29
N ARG A 25 52.16 -22.05 26.70
CA ARG A 25 51.59 -22.82 27.80
C ARG A 25 52.25 -22.39 29.11
N SER A 26 51.53 -22.39 30.21
CA SER A 26 52.10 -22.86 31.45
C SER A 26 51.02 -23.31 32.44
N ALA A 27 51.22 -24.50 32.97
CA ALA A 27 50.37 -25.17 33.95
C ALA A 27 50.77 -24.74 35.36
N THR A 28 49.77 -24.56 36.22
CA THR A 28 49.94 -24.96 37.66
C THR A 28 48.55 -25.19 38.27
N ALA A 29 48.38 -26.41 38.75
CA ALA A 29 47.18 -26.87 39.43
C ALA A 29 47.16 -26.37 40.88
N LEU A 30 45.98 -25.87 41.34
CA LEU A 30 45.66 -25.85 42.75
C LEU A 30 44.19 -26.22 42.95
N ALA A 31 43.96 -27.45 43.45
CA ALA A 31 42.62 -27.95 43.72
C ALA A 31 42.10 -27.37 45.04
N ILE A 32 41.06 -26.53 44.95
CA ILE A 32 40.25 -26.17 46.14
C ILE A 32 38.82 -26.73 45.89
N ARG A 33 38.46 -27.76 46.67
CA ARG A 33 37.11 -28.31 46.69
C ARG A 33 36.20 -27.37 47.46
N PHE A 34 35.31 -26.68 46.79
CA PHE A 34 34.14 -26.07 47.40
C PHE A 34 32.89 -26.90 47.01
N ALA A 35 32.24 -27.42 48.03
CA ALA A 35 30.96 -28.06 47.88
C ALA A 35 29.89 -26.98 47.62
N PHE A 36 29.44 -26.85 46.38
CA PHE A 36 28.30 -26.04 46.08
C PHE A 36 27.02 -26.88 46.14
N HIS A 37 26.16 -26.50 47.09
CA HIS A 37 24.77 -26.96 47.09
C HIS A 37 24.07 -26.36 45.88
N ALA A 38 23.69 -27.22 44.94
CA ALA A 38 22.92 -26.80 43.78
C ALA A 38 21.48 -26.50 44.21
N LEU A 39 21.13 -25.20 44.29
CA LEU A 39 19.74 -24.77 44.28
C LEU A 39 19.25 -24.82 42.84
N PRO A 40 18.11 -25.46 42.52
CA PRO A 40 17.57 -25.42 41.15
C PRO A 40 17.05 -24.01 40.88
N LEU A 41 17.72 -23.31 39.95
CA LEU A 41 17.23 -22.07 39.37
C LEU A 41 16.05 -22.39 38.48
N VAL A 42 14.84 -22.20 38.99
CA VAL A 42 13.62 -22.28 38.16
C VAL A 42 13.59 -21.05 37.25
N LEU A 43 14.05 -21.22 36.03
CA LEU A 43 13.95 -20.19 34.99
C LEU A 43 12.46 -20.09 34.55
N VAL A 44 11.72 -19.16 35.17
CA VAL A 44 10.37 -18.81 34.69
C VAL A 44 10.55 -18.01 33.39
N VAL A 45 10.45 -18.71 32.25
CA VAL A 45 10.34 -18.06 30.95
C VAL A 45 8.96 -17.43 30.87
N ILE A 46 8.86 -16.15 31.22
CA ILE A 46 7.68 -15.34 30.93
C ILE A 46 7.67 -15.09 29.42
N SER A 47 7.03 -16.00 28.68
CA SER A 47 6.70 -15.77 27.28
C SER A 47 5.69 -14.62 27.21
N SER A 48 6.18 -13.40 27.10
CA SER A 48 5.36 -12.26 26.70
C SER A 48 4.91 -12.47 25.26
N SER A 49 3.83 -13.22 25.10
CA SER A 49 3.06 -13.20 23.86
C SER A 49 2.45 -11.80 23.74
N ALA A 50 3.19 -10.88 23.14
CA ALA A 50 2.61 -9.65 22.63
C ALA A 50 1.58 -10.03 21.56
N SER A 51 0.34 -10.21 21.99
CA SER A 51 -0.79 -10.23 21.07
C SER A 51 -0.73 -8.92 20.28
N PRO A 52 -0.78 -8.97 18.93
CA PRO A 52 -0.92 -7.74 18.18
C PRO A 52 -2.20 -7.10 18.67
N VAL A 53 -2.11 -5.89 19.24
CA VAL A 53 -3.25 -5.05 19.56
C VAL A 53 -3.99 -4.87 18.23
N ARG A 54 -5.03 -5.67 18.00
CA ARG A 54 -6.07 -5.38 17.03
C ARG A 54 -6.78 -4.16 17.60
N GLY A 55 -6.37 -2.98 17.17
CA GLY A 55 -7.18 -1.80 17.31
C GLY A 55 -8.49 -2.09 16.58
N ASP A 56 -9.51 -2.45 17.32
CA ASP A 56 -10.87 -2.59 16.79
C ASP A 56 -11.30 -1.15 16.45
N ASP A 57 -11.15 -0.79 15.17
CA ASP A 57 -11.65 0.48 14.67
C ASP A 57 -13.17 0.37 14.57
N SER A 58 -13.84 0.61 15.69
CA SER A 58 -15.31 0.51 15.87
C SER A 58 -16.13 1.34 14.87
N ARG A 59 -15.48 2.24 14.13
CA ARG A 59 -16.12 3.03 13.06
C ARG A 59 -16.43 2.21 11.82
N PHE A 60 -15.63 1.14 11.55
CA PHE A 60 -15.87 0.28 10.42
C PHE A 60 -16.91 -0.78 10.74
N ARG A 61 -18.03 -0.78 10.02
CA ARG A 61 -19.09 -1.79 10.10
C ARG A 61 -18.85 -2.86 9.02
N ALA A 62 -18.91 -4.12 9.41
CA ALA A 62 -18.87 -5.22 8.46
C ALA A 62 -20.07 -5.15 7.50
N VAL A 63 -19.82 -5.22 6.19
CA VAL A 63 -20.85 -5.14 5.14
C VAL A 63 -20.84 -6.37 4.22
N ALA A 64 -19.75 -7.15 4.26
CA ALA A 64 -19.63 -8.47 3.64
C ALA A 64 -18.44 -9.22 4.28
N PRO A 65 -18.28 -10.53 4.07
CA PRO A 65 -17.10 -11.26 4.52
C PRO A 65 -15.80 -10.60 4.04
N GLY A 66 -14.94 -10.21 5.00
CA GLY A 66 -13.66 -9.53 4.71
C GLY A 66 -13.77 -8.09 4.22
N VAL A 67 -14.96 -7.48 4.25
CA VAL A 67 -15.16 -6.09 3.87
C VAL A 67 -15.94 -5.34 4.94
N ALA A 68 -15.37 -4.23 5.41
CA ALA A 68 -16.03 -3.31 6.33
C ALA A 68 -16.01 -1.89 5.76
N HIS A 69 -17.03 -1.11 6.06
CA HIS A 69 -17.26 0.23 5.52
C HIS A 69 -17.42 1.26 6.63
N THR A 70 -16.95 2.48 6.36
CA THR A 70 -17.23 3.67 7.14
C THR A 70 -17.41 4.88 6.24
N THR A 71 -18.10 5.91 6.77
CA THR A 71 -18.16 7.24 6.17
C THR A 71 -17.41 8.23 7.04
N PHE A 72 -16.98 9.33 6.44
CA PHE A 72 -16.37 10.44 7.17
C PHE A 72 -16.89 11.79 6.67
N LYS A 73 -16.90 12.77 7.57
CA LYS A 73 -17.15 14.20 7.27
C LYS A 73 -16.12 14.99 8.06
N LEU A 74 -15.32 15.78 7.39
CA LEU A 74 -14.17 16.48 7.92
C LEU A 74 -14.08 17.89 7.36
N GLN A 75 -13.21 18.70 7.93
CA GLN A 75 -12.83 20.01 7.40
C GLN A 75 -11.34 20.08 7.17
N SER A 76 -10.93 20.75 6.12
CA SER A 76 -9.54 21.13 5.89
C SER A 76 -9.14 22.31 6.79
N ASP A 77 -7.86 22.65 6.84
CA ASP A 77 -7.34 23.73 7.69
C ASP A 77 -7.97 25.11 7.41
N ASN A 78 -8.44 25.33 6.20
CA ASN A 78 -9.14 26.54 5.78
C ASN A 78 -10.67 26.47 5.99
N GLY A 79 -11.17 25.46 6.69
CA GLY A 79 -12.58 25.27 7.01
C GLY A 79 -13.42 24.64 5.89
N GLU A 80 -12.84 24.35 4.73
CA GLU A 80 -13.57 23.70 3.62
C GLU A 80 -13.97 22.27 3.98
N PRO A 81 -15.25 21.92 3.90
CA PRO A 81 -15.73 20.58 4.24
C PRO A 81 -15.37 19.59 3.13
N PHE A 82 -15.02 18.38 3.53
CA PHE A 82 -14.93 17.23 2.64
C PHE A 82 -15.48 15.97 3.32
N SER A 83 -15.97 15.05 2.53
CA SER A 83 -16.57 13.82 3.03
C SER A 83 -16.26 12.65 2.11
N GLY A 84 -16.56 11.44 2.55
CA GLY A 84 -16.34 10.30 1.70
C GLY A 84 -16.62 8.96 2.36
N HIS A 85 -16.11 7.93 1.71
CA HIS A 85 -16.28 6.54 2.06
C HIS A 85 -14.93 5.84 2.15
N ALA A 86 -14.76 4.97 3.14
CA ALA A 86 -13.60 4.10 3.26
C ALA A 86 -14.07 2.65 3.42
N PHE A 87 -13.42 1.75 2.66
CA PHE A 87 -13.64 0.32 2.70
C PHE A 87 -12.37 -0.37 3.18
N LYS A 88 -12.46 -1.04 4.32
CA LYS A 88 -11.38 -1.87 4.89
C LYS A 88 -11.55 -3.30 4.39
N ILE A 89 -10.52 -3.81 3.72
CA ILE A 89 -10.55 -5.08 2.98
C ILE A 89 -9.51 -6.01 3.59
N ASP A 90 -9.94 -7.19 4.05
CA ASP A 90 -9.06 -8.28 4.47
C ASP A 90 -8.77 -9.21 3.28
N LEU A 91 -7.56 -9.15 2.75
CA LEU A 91 -7.10 -9.99 1.64
C LEU A 91 -7.05 -11.50 1.98
N GLY A 92 -7.21 -11.86 3.23
CA GLY A 92 -7.38 -13.26 3.66
C GLY A 92 -8.73 -13.83 3.26
N VAL A 93 -9.75 -12.97 3.15
CA VAL A 93 -11.15 -13.33 2.93
C VAL A 93 -11.72 -12.75 1.63
N ALA A 94 -11.28 -11.56 1.21
CA ALA A 94 -11.69 -10.95 -0.06
C ALA A 94 -10.56 -10.98 -1.10
N LYS A 95 -10.92 -10.84 -2.38
CA LYS A 95 -9.97 -10.68 -3.49
C LYS A 95 -10.01 -9.24 -4.00
N LEU A 96 -8.84 -8.73 -4.36
CA LEU A 96 -8.69 -7.44 -5.03
C LEU A 96 -8.20 -7.69 -6.46
N HIS A 97 -8.83 -7.08 -7.44
CA HIS A 97 -8.51 -7.18 -8.87
C HIS A 97 -8.30 -5.79 -9.49
N VAL A 98 -7.57 -5.75 -10.61
CA VAL A 98 -7.59 -4.62 -11.54
C VAL A 98 -8.30 -5.05 -12.79
N VAL A 99 -9.45 -4.45 -13.06
CA VAL A 99 -10.28 -4.79 -14.20
C VAL A 99 -10.23 -3.67 -15.24
N SER A 100 -9.85 -4.02 -16.48
CA SER A 100 -9.78 -3.08 -17.61
C SER A 100 -11.17 -2.74 -18.15
N ALA A 101 -11.33 -1.52 -18.66
CA ALA A 101 -12.52 -1.10 -19.38
C ALA A 101 -12.66 -1.75 -20.78
N GLY A 102 -11.66 -2.46 -21.27
CA GLY A 102 -11.60 -3.08 -22.58
C GLY A 102 -10.29 -2.80 -23.31
N ASP A 103 -10.36 -2.35 -24.55
CA ASP A 103 -9.19 -1.98 -25.35
C ASP A 103 -8.38 -0.84 -24.69
N PRO A 104 -7.09 -0.66 -25.06
CA PRO A 104 -6.20 0.29 -24.37
C PRO A 104 -6.70 1.73 -24.28
N SER A 105 -7.55 2.19 -25.21
CA SER A 105 -8.16 3.53 -25.20
C SER A 105 -9.61 3.54 -24.71
N SER A 106 -10.17 2.37 -24.37
CA SER A 106 -11.54 2.27 -23.86
C SER A 106 -11.63 2.87 -22.46
N ARG A 107 -12.73 3.59 -22.24
CA ARG A 107 -13.09 4.15 -20.93
C ARG A 107 -14.56 3.86 -20.66
N ARG A 108 -14.82 3.37 -19.46
CA ARG A 108 -16.18 3.07 -18.97
C ARG A 108 -16.34 3.62 -17.57
N THR A 109 -17.55 3.77 -17.11
CA THR A 109 -17.82 4.04 -15.70
C THR A 109 -17.37 2.86 -14.85
N VAL A 110 -17.03 3.10 -13.58
CA VAL A 110 -16.71 2.02 -12.63
C VAL A 110 -17.88 1.06 -12.47
N GLU A 111 -19.12 1.56 -12.58
CA GLU A 111 -20.33 0.74 -12.54
C GLU A 111 -20.40 -0.25 -13.69
N GLU A 112 -20.11 0.18 -14.92
CA GLU A 112 -20.05 -0.70 -16.10
C GLU A 112 -18.91 -1.72 -15.99
N ILE A 113 -17.73 -1.31 -15.50
CA ILE A 113 -16.58 -2.22 -15.27
C ILE A 113 -16.94 -3.27 -14.20
N ALA A 114 -17.66 -2.87 -13.16
CA ALA A 114 -18.06 -3.75 -12.07
C ALA A 114 -19.32 -4.58 -12.35
N ALA A 115 -20.03 -4.32 -13.48
CA ALA A 115 -21.29 -4.99 -13.80
C ALA A 115 -21.23 -6.53 -13.78
N PRO A 116 -20.14 -7.20 -14.24
CA PRO A 116 -20.05 -8.66 -14.21
C PRO A 116 -20.00 -9.28 -12.81
N TYR A 117 -19.78 -8.49 -11.77
CA TYR A 117 -19.60 -8.98 -10.40
C TYR A 117 -20.90 -8.80 -9.59
N PRO A 118 -21.50 -9.88 -9.07
CA PRO A 118 -22.78 -9.80 -8.35
C PRO A 118 -22.64 -9.14 -6.96
N ALA A 119 -21.50 -9.32 -6.31
CA ALA A 119 -21.17 -8.68 -5.03
C ALA A 119 -19.80 -8.03 -5.14
N VAL A 120 -19.72 -6.70 -4.97
CA VAL A 120 -18.51 -5.95 -5.30
C VAL A 120 -18.40 -4.63 -4.54
N VAL A 121 -17.14 -4.23 -4.28
CA VAL A 121 -16.77 -2.82 -4.12
C VAL A 121 -15.78 -2.48 -5.22
N ALA A 122 -16.03 -1.41 -5.95
CA ALA A 122 -15.14 -1.00 -7.04
C ALA A 122 -14.93 0.51 -7.03
N ALA A 123 -13.69 0.95 -7.32
CA ALA A 123 -13.37 2.36 -7.55
C ALA A 123 -12.40 2.49 -8.73
N ASN A 124 -12.33 3.69 -9.32
CA ASN A 124 -11.36 4.01 -10.36
C ASN A 124 -9.92 3.76 -9.87
N ALA A 125 -9.00 3.49 -10.80
CA ALA A 125 -7.63 3.15 -10.45
C ALA A 125 -6.58 4.03 -11.16
N SER A 126 -6.19 3.69 -12.39
CA SER A 126 -5.08 4.32 -13.07
C SER A 126 -5.41 5.72 -13.59
N PHE A 127 -4.39 6.59 -13.58
CA PHE A 127 -4.38 7.78 -14.42
C PHE A 127 -4.43 7.38 -15.90
N PHE A 128 -4.77 8.31 -16.77
CA PHE A 128 -4.77 8.10 -18.22
C PHE A 128 -4.34 9.36 -18.98
N ASP A 129 -3.87 9.16 -20.19
CA ASP A 129 -3.45 10.23 -21.09
C ASP A 129 -4.65 10.85 -21.85
N LYS A 130 -4.36 11.87 -22.67
CA LYS A 130 -5.37 12.56 -23.50
C LYS A 130 -6.10 11.62 -24.48
N ASP A 131 -5.48 10.51 -24.85
CA ASP A 131 -6.04 9.51 -25.76
C ASP A 131 -6.85 8.43 -25.01
N GLY A 132 -6.97 8.55 -23.68
CA GLY A 132 -7.71 7.64 -22.81
C GLY A 132 -6.93 6.39 -22.39
N ARG A 133 -5.64 6.28 -22.76
CA ARG A 133 -4.81 5.12 -22.42
C ARG A 133 -4.35 5.20 -20.97
N ALA A 134 -4.50 4.10 -20.25
CA ALA A 134 -4.05 4.02 -18.87
C ALA A 134 -2.54 4.29 -18.75
N MET A 135 -2.16 5.10 -17.76
CA MET A 135 -0.79 5.42 -17.39
C MET A 135 -0.42 4.70 -16.11
N GLY A 136 0.84 4.26 -16.05
CA GLY A 136 1.34 3.51 -14.91
C GLY A 136 1.06 2.02 -15.01
N LEU A 137 1.97 1.23 -14.44
CA LEU A 137 1.93 -0.22 -14.47
C LEU A 137 0.65 -0.74 -13.77
N ALA A 138 -0.06 -1.66 -14.44
CA ALA A 138 -1.16 -2.40 -13.85
C ALA A 138 -1.03 -3.89 -14.17
N VAL A 139 -1.21 -4.72 -13.14
CA VAL A 139 -1.13 -6.20 -13.22
C VAL A 139 -2.30 -6.78 -12.46
N ASP A 140 -2.96 -7.80 -13.01
CA ASP A 140 -3.95 -8.62 -12.34
C ASP A 140 -3.67 -10.10 -12.55
N GLU A 141 -3.64 -10.86 -11.45
CA GLU A 141 -3.32 -12.30 -11.41
C GLU A 141 -2.04 -12.63 -12.21
N GLY A 142 -0.97 -11.82 -12.05
CA GLY A 142 0.31 -11.97 -12.75
C GLY A 142 0.29 -11.56 -14.23
N ARG A 143 -0.86 -11.19 -14.77
CA ARG A 143 -0.98 -10.71 -16.15
C ARG A 143 -0.83 -9.19 -16.21
N VAL A 144 0.10 -8.72 -17.04
CA VAL A 144 0.30 -7.28 -17.28
C VAL A 144 -0.87 -6.75 -18.12
N ILE A 145 -1.67 -5.86 -17.53
CA ILE A 145 -2.80 -5.16 -18.17
C ILE A 145 -2.31 -3.87 -18.82
N VAL A 146 -1.47 -3.12 -18.10
CA VAL A 146 -0.83 -1.88 -18.57
C VAL A 146 0.65 -1.99 -18.35
N ALA A 147 1.44 -1.93 -19.43
CA ALA A 147 2.89 -2.10 -19.39
C ALA A 147 3.66 -0.80 -19.11
N SER A 148 3.01 0.37 -19.17
CA SER A 148 3.62 1.67 -18.94
C SER A 148 4.06 1.82 -17.48
N ARG A 149 5.35 1.62 -17.20
CA ARG A 149 5.91 1.75 -15.86
C ARG A 149 6.57 3.11 -15.64
N GLN A 150 6.15 3.80 -14.60
CA GLN A 150 6.72 5.04 -14.14
C GLN A 150 7.60 4.78 -12.90
N ALA A 151 8.93 4.88 -13.04
CA ALA A 151 9.87 4.50 -11.98
C ALA A 151 9.69 5.28 -10.67
N SER A 152 9.39 6.57 -10.77
CA SER A 152 9.21 7.49 -9.64
C SER A 152 7.80 7.49 -9.02
N TRP A 153 6.83 6.85 -9.67
CA TRP A 153 5.47 6.77 -9.13
C TRP A 153 5.39 5.77 -7.99
N GLY A 154 4.43 5.99 -7.10
CA GLY A 154 4.07 5.00 -6.10
C GLY A 154 3.46 3.75 -6.74
N VAL A 155 3.48 2.65 -6.03
CA VAL A 155 2.91 1.40 -6.47
C VAL A 155 2.23 0.67 -5.31
N LEU A 156 0.96 0.30 -5.49
CA LEU A 156 0.31 -0.72 -4.68
C LEU A 156 0.71 -2.09 -5.24
N VAL A 157 1.22 -2.95 -4.39
CA VAL A 157 1.56 -4.34 -4.72
C VAL A 157 0.78 -5.28 -3.82
N VAL A 158 0.17 -6.30 -4.40
CA VAL A 158 -0.37 -7.44 -3.64
C VAL A 158 0.36 -8.70 -4.08
N ASP A 159 0.94 -9.38 -3.10
CA ASP A 159 1.60 -10.67 -3.25
C ASP A 159 0.95 -11.67 -2.30
N GLY A 160 0.34 -12.71 -2.85
CA GLY A 160 -0.50 -13.64 -2.09
C GLY A 160 -1.65 -12.90 -1.36
N LYS A 161 -1.56 -12.87 -0.03
CA LYS A 161 -2.53 -12.18 0.86
C LYS A 161 -1.94 -10.93 1.52
N LYS A 162 -0.79 -10.45 1.05
CA LYS A 162 -0.11 -9.28 1.62
C LYS A 162 -0.08 -8.13 0.63
N ALA A 163 -0.40 -6.93 1.11
CA ALA A 163 -0.32 -5.70 0.36
C ALA A 163 0.71 -4.74 0.95
N ARG A 164 1.38 -3.99 0.10
CA ARG A 164 2.30 -2.91 0.46
C ARG A 164 2.26 -1.79 -0.57
N ILE A 165 2.72 -0.61 -0.17
CA ILE A 165 2.98 0.51 -1.08
C ILE A 165 4.48 0.75 -1.13
N GLY A 166 5.03 0.89 -2.35
CA GLY A 166 6.44 1.14 -2.64
C GLY A 166 6.63 2.13 -3.78
N LEU A 167 7.75 2.04 -4.48
CA LEU A 167 8.05 2.79 -5.69
C LEU A 167 7.99 1.90 -6.92
N GLY A 168 7.67 2.48 -8.09
CA GLY A 168 7.69 1.78 -9.36
C GLY A 168 9.07 1.22 -9.72
N SER A 169 10.15 1.87 -9.27
CA SER A 169 11.54 1.39 -9.40
C SER A 169 11.79 0.06 -8.67
N ASP A 170 11.01 -0.26 -7.63
CA ASP A 170 11.17 -1.48 -6.85
C ASP A 170 10.65 -2.74 -7.59
N ILE A 171 9.91 -2.55 -8.68
CA ILE A 171 9.31 -3.62 -9.47
C ILE A 171 10.30 -4.07 -10.55
N ARG A 172 10.94 -5.21 -10.34
CA ARG A 172 11.85 -5.82 -11.31
C ARG A 172 11.08 -6.63 -12.36
N ASP A 173 10.33 -7.62 -11.93
CA ASP A 173 9.45 -8.43 -12.77
C ASP A 173 7.99 -8.22 -12.34
N PRO A 174 7.18 -7.51 -13.15
CA PRO A 174 5.77 -7.30 -12.83
C PRO A 174 4.95 -8.59 -12.71
N ARG A 175 5.30 -9.63 -13.47
CA ARG A 175 4.55 -10.90 -13.49
C ARG A 175 4.73 -11.72 -12.22
N ALA A 176 5.74 -11.41 -11.41
CA ALA A 176 5.95 -12.06 -10.11
C ALA A 176 4.90 -11.67 -9.05
N TYR A 177 4.09 -10.65 -9.32
CA TYR A 177 3.09 -10.16 -8.35
C TYR A 177 1.68 -10.48 -8.81
N ARG A 178 0.82 -10.82 -7.86
CA ARG A 178 -0.59 -11.07 -8.13
C ARG A 178 -1.31 -9.82 -8.62
N LEU A 179 -1.03 -8.66 -8.01
CA LEU A 179 -1.63 -7.40 -8.40
C LEU A 179 -0.63 -6.25 -8.24
N ILE A 180 -0.63 -5.37 -9.23
CA ILE A 180 0.07 -4.08 -9.19
C ILE A 180 -0.86 -2.99 -9.71
N VAL A 181 -0.84 -1.83 -9.05
CA VAL A 181 -1.41 -0.58 -9.56
C VAL A 181 -0.48 0.57 -9.21
N GLN A 182 -0.09 1.37 -10.19
CA GLN A 182 0.66 2.59 -9.97
C GLN A 182 -0.23 3.81 -9.79
N GLY A 183 0.25 4.76 -8.99
CA GLY A 183 -0.40 6.04 -8.75
C GLY A 183 0.58 7.12 -8.26
N ILE A 184 0.11 8.34 -8.14
CA ILE A 184 0.92 9.50 -7.72
C ILE A 184 0.02 10.61 -7.13
N PRO A 185 0.51 11.31 -6.06
CA PRO A 185 1.70 11.03 -5.25
C PRO A 185 1.48 9.90 -4.24
N ARG A 186 2.55 9.41 -3.61
CA ARG A 186 2.41 8.73 -2.32
C ARG A 186 2.02 9.80 -1.30
N LEU A 187 0.87 9.65 -0.67
CA LEU A 187 0.31 10.63 0.28
C LEU A 187 0.93 10.49 1.66
N VAL A 188 1.15 9.24 2.08
CA VAL A 188 1.73 8.88 3.37
C VAL A 188 2.83 7.85 3.13
N VAL A 189 3.97 8.02 3.80
CA VAL A 189 5.11 7.09 3.78
C VAL A 189 5.57 6.86 5.21
N ALA A 190 5.57 5.62 5.67
CA ALA A 190 5.95 5.24 7.03
C ALA A 190 5.24 6.08 8.11
N GLY A 191 3.94 6.35 7.94
CA GLY A 191 3.11 7.15 8.84
C GLY A 191 3.29 8.67 8.73
N LYS A 192 4.13 9.14 7.80
CA LYS A 192 4.38 10.58 7.63
C LYS A 192 3.73 11.10 6.35
N VAL A 193 2.92 12.17 6.49
CA VAL A 193 2.39 12.92 5.36
C VAL A 193 3.55 13.50 4.56
N GLN A 194 3.48 13.35 3.24
CA GLN A 194 4.53 13.83 2.35
C GLN A 194 4.37 15.32 2.05
N GLN A 195 5.40 15.93 1.46
CA GLN A 195 5.29 17.29 0.93
C GLN A 195 4.42 17.26 -0.34
N LEU A 196 3.22 17.82 -0.25
CA LEU A 196 2.19 17.72 -1.29
C LEU A 196 1.84 19.11 -1.84
N LYS A 197 1.56 19.15 -3.14
CA LYS A 197 0.96 20.36 -3.74
C LYS A 197 -0.49 20.46 -3.24
N ARG A 198 -0.85 21.60 -2.67
CA ARG A 198 -2.23 21.88 -2.25
C ARG A 198 -3.15 22.00 -3.46
N GLN A 199 -4.17 21.20 -3.48
CA GLN A 199 -5.20 21.20 -4.52
C GLN A 199 -6.47 20.59 -3.96
N VAL A 200 -7.60 21.24 -4.18
CA VAL A 200 -8.93 20.72 -3.85
C VAL A 200 -9.47 19.96 -5.07
N ALA A 201 -9.82 18.70 -4.88
CA ALA A 201 -10.46 17.86 -5.90
C ALA A 201 -11.13 16.65 -5.22
N GLU A 202 -11.92 15.92 -5.96
CA GLU A 202 -12.33 14.56 -5.61
C GLU A 202 -11.09 13.66 -5.60
N ARG A 203 -11.03 12.72 -4.63
CA ARG A 203 -9.85 11.88 -4.41
C ARG A 203 -10.22 10.42 -4.37
N THR A 204 -9.37 9.62 -4.99
CA THR A 204 -9.33 8.17 -4.78
C THR A 204 -7.96 7.81 -4.26
N ALA A 205 -7.90 7.03 -3.18
CA ALA A 205 -6.64 6.58 -2.59
C ALA A 205 -6.75 5.16 -2.03
N VAL A 206 -5.59 4.54 -1.86
CA VAL A 206 -5.47 3.25 -1.18
C VAL A 206 -4.42 3.34 -0.08
N CYS A 207 -4.73 2.74 1.08
CA CYS A 207 -3.73 2.39 2.09
C CYS A 207 -3.46 0.89 2.02
N ALA A 208 -2.24 0.48 2.38
CA ALA A 208 -1.89 -0.94 2.43
C ALA A 208 -0.95 -1.25 3.60
N ALA A 209 -1.27 -2.28 4.37
CA ALA A 209 -0.45 -2.79 5.45
C ALA A 209 -0.73 -4.29 5.68
N GLY A 210 0.22 -5.14 5.32
CA GLY A 210 0.08 -6.58 5.49
C GLY A 210 -1.15 -7.15 4.78
N ARG A 211 -2.10 -7.72 5.52
CA ARG A 211 -3.34 -8.29 4.94
C ARG A 211 -4.43 -7.27 4.65
N VAL A 212 -4.27 -6.04 5.07
CA VAL A 212 -5.32 -5.03 5.00
C VAL A 212 -5.03 -4.03 3.89
N VAL A 213 -6.04 -3.78 3.05
CA VAL A 213 -6.12 -2.66 2.13
C VAL A 213 -7.30 -1.78 2.55
N VAL A 214 -7.12 -0.46 2.55
CA VAL A 214 -8.22 0.47 2.73
C VAL A 214 -8.38 1.27 1.43
N LEU A 215 -9.52 1.11 0.76
CA LEU A 215 -9.90 1.88 -0.41
C LEU A 215 -10.71 3.08 0.03
N VAL A 216 -10.33 4.29 -0.37
CA VAL A 216 -10.92 5.54 0.10
C VAL A 216 -11.30 6.42 -1.10
N VAL A 217 -12.51 6.95 -1.09
CA VAL A 217 -12.92 8.03 -1.98
C VAL A 217 -13.42 9.23 -1.16
N ALA A 218 -13.08 10.43 -1.62
CA ALA A 218 -13.45 11.67 -0.95
C ALA A 218 -13.89 12.73 -1.97
N THR A 219 -14.88 13.54 -1.58
CA THR A 219 -15.35 14.67 -2.37
C THR A 219 -14.64 15.94 -1.93
N ARG A 220 -14.20 16.80 -2.86
CA ARG A 220 -13.64 18.14 -2.60
C ARG A 220 -12.54 18.20 -1.53
N ALA A 221 -11.70 17.16 -1.46
CA ALA A 221 -10.65 17.09 -0.45
C ALA A 221 -9.38 17.85 -0.88
N GLU A 222 -8.92 18.76 0.00
CA GLU A 222 -7.58 19.35 -0.15
C GLU A 222 -6.53 18.26 0.09
N THR A 223 -5.50 18.19 -0.76
CA THR A 223 -4.55 17.08 -0.80
C THR A 223 -3.88 16.80 0.54
N THR A 224 -3.42 17.85 1.25
CA THR A 224 -2.70 17.69 2.53
C THR A 224 -3.65 17.32 3.67
N ALA A 225 -4.84 17.93 3.70
CA ALA A 225 -5.88 17.58 4.68
C ALA A 225 -6.33 16.13 4.51
N PHE A 226 -6.50 15.68 3.26
CA PHE A 226 -6.82 14.29 2.96
C PHE A 226 -5.70 13.33 3.38
N ALA A 227 -4.43 13.68 3.10
CA ALA A 227 -3.29 12.88 3.50
C ALA A 227 -3.15 12.77 5.03
N ARG A 228 -3.45 13.86 5.78
CA ARG A 228 -3.50 13.81 7.25
C ARG A 228 -4.60 12.89 7.74
N PHE A 229 -5.81 13.00 7.21
CA PHE A 229 -6.90 12.07 7.55
C PHE A 229 -6.49 10.60 7.33
N LEU A 230 -5.77 10.30 6.25
CA LEU A 230 -5.26 8.94 6.03
C LEU A 230 -4.20 8.54 7.06
N ALA A 231 -3.29 9.45 7.43
CA ALA A 231 -2.15 9.16 8.32
C ALA A 231 -2.52 9.17 9.81
N ASP A 232 -3.36 10.11 10.23
CA ASP A 232 -3.72 10.30 11.63
C ASP A 232 -4.36 9.03 12.20
N PRO A 233 -4.02 8.70 13.45
CA PRO A 233 -4.54 7.50 14.08
C PRO A 233 -6.04 7.63 14.39
N PRO A 234 -6.76 6.52 14.60
CA PRO A 234 -8.20 6.48 14.86
C PRO A 234 -8.68 7.38 15.99
N GLU A 235 -7.90 7.51 17.06
CA GLU A 235 -8.20 8.37 18.22
C GLU A 235 -8.20 9.86 17.88
N LYS A 236 -7.54 10.24 16.78
CA LYS A 236 -7.57 11.60 16.20
C LYS A 236 -8.54 11.74 15.03
N GLY A 237 -9.38 10.73 14.80
CA GLY A 237 -10.37 10.71 13.72
C GLY A 237 -9.82 10.30 12.34
N GLY A 238 -8.54 9.96 12.24
CA GLY A 238 -7.91 9.49 11.01
C GLY A 238 -8.03 7.98 10.76
N LEU A 239 -7.45 7.47 9.69
CA LEU A 239 -7.49 6.05 9.33
C LEU A 239 -6.26 5.25 9.80
N GLY A 240 -5.22 5.89 10.32
CA GLY A 240 -3.99 5.24 10.79
C GLY A 240 -3.19 4.57 9.69
N CYS A 241 -3.27 5.05 8.46
CA CYS A 241 -2.54 4.48 7.34
C CYS A 241 -1.03 4.72 7.49
N ARG A 242 -0.26 3.64 7.56
CA ARG A 242 1.20 3.73 7.53
C ARG A 242 1.72 4.17 6.17
N ASP A 243 1.13 3.66 5.10
CA ASP A 243 1.46 3.99 3.72
C ASP A 243 0.16 4.21 2.93
N ALA A 244 0.10 5.29 2.15
CA ALA A 244 -1.06 5.64 1.33
C ALA A 244 -0.63 6.17 -0.05
N LEU A 245 -1.35 5.73 -1.08
CA LEU A 245 -1.12 6.06 -2.47
C LEU A 245 -2.35 6.73 -3.06
N ASN A 246 -2.17 7.89 -3.70
CA ASN A 246 -3.20 8.52 -4.50
C ASN A 246 -3.33 7.82 -5.84
N LEU A 247 -4.55 7.52 -6.23
CA LEU A 247 -4.95 7.05 -7.55
C LEU A 247 -5.51 8.23 -8.35
N ASP A 248 -6.04 7.96 -9.54
CA ASP A 248 -6.67 9.02 -10.33
C ASP A 248 -7.85 9.64 -9.58
N GLY A 249 -8.04 10.93 -9.79
CA GLY A 249 -8.98 11.74 -9.02
C GLY A 249 -9.78 12.73 -9.87
N GLY A 250 -10.35 13.75 -9.23
CA GLY A 250 -11.21 14.71 -9.88
C GLY A 250 -12.41 14.03 -10.54
N PRO A 251 -12.75 14.36 -11.80
CA PRO A 251 -13.89 13.77 -12.50
C PRO A 251 -13.83 12.25 -12.66
N SER A 252 -12.64 11.64 -12.52
CA SER A 252 -12.47 10.18 -12.56
C SER A 252 -12.88 9.48 -11.28
N THR A 253 -13.00 10.20 -10.15
CA THR A 253 -13.34 9.60 -8.85
C THR A 253 -14.73 8.99 -8.88
N GLN A 254 -14.80 7.68 -8.73
CA GLN A 254 -16.01 6.88 -8.75
C GLN A 254 -15.93 5.76 -7.73
N LEU A 255 -17.07 5.37 -7.17
CA LEU A 255 -17.19 4.24 -6.27
C LEU A 255 -18.52 3.55 -6.46
N VAL A 256 -18.52 2.24 -6.52
CA VAL A 256 -19.70 1.39 -6.49
C VAL A 256 -19.55 0.34 -5.40
N ALA A 257 -20.58 0.16 -4.60
CA ALA A 257 -20.68 -0.98 -3.71
C ALA A 257 -22.05 -1.66 -3.90
N ARG A 258 -22.03 -2.95 -4.19
CA ARG A 258 -23.18 -3.85 -4.23
C ARG A 258 -22.89 -5.04 -3.33
N LEU A 259 -23.26 -4.90 -2.08
CA LEU A 259 -23.00 -5.87 -1.03
C LEU A 259 -24.30 -6.22 -0.29
N PRO A 260 -24.41 -7.36 0.38
CA PRO A 260 -25.65 -7.75 1.07
C PRO A 260 -26.19 -6.72 2.04
N MET A 261 -25.31 -5.94 2.68
CA MET A 261 -25.69 -4.94 3.68
C MET A 261 -25.45 -3.50 3.24
N LEU A 262 -25.03 -3.28 1.97
CA LEU A 262 -24.71 -1.93 1.50
C LEU A 262 -24.84 -1.82 -0.01
N THR A 263 -25.69 -0.92 -0.47
CA THR A 263 -25.71 -0.45 -1.87
C THR A 263 -25.34 1.02 -1.89
N LEU A 264 -24.32 1.38 -2.67
CA LEU A 264 -23.78 2.73 -2.76
C LEU A 264 -23.22 2.98 -4.14
N SER A 265 -23.47 4.17 -4.70
CA SER A 265 -22.85 4.66 -5.93
C SER A 265 -22.39 6.10 -5.72
N VAL A 266 -21.12 6.37 -6.04
CA VAL A 266 -20.56 7.72 -6.20
C VAL A 266 -20.21 7.85 -7.67
N PRO A 267 -21.06 8.52 -8.46
CA PRO A 267 -20.80 8.69 -9.88
C PRO A 267 -19.69 9.71 -10.11
N GLY A 268 -18.85 9.46 -11.11
CA GLY A 268 -17.87 10.43 -11.58
C GLY A 268 -18.39 11.21 -12.79
N GLY A 269 -17.54 12.10 -13.31
CA GLY A 269 -17.82 12.87 -14.52
C GLY A 269 -17.26 12.21 -15.81
N TRP A 270 -16.30 11.28 -15.68
CA TRP A 270 -15.61 10.68 -16.82
C TRP A 270 -15.56 9.17 -16.73
N GLY A 271 -15.55 8.50 -17.91
CA GLY A 271 -15.17 7.10 -17.97
C GLY A 271 -13.68 6.93 -17.63
N VAL A 272 -13.31 5.78 -17.07
CA VAL A 272 -11.96 5.44 -16.61
C VAL A 272 -11.44 4.20 -17.35
N PRO A 273 -10.10 4.05 -17.51
CA PRO A 273 -9.53 2.94 -18.27
C PRO A 273 -9.55 1.61 -17.51
N ASN A 274 -9.59 1.65 -16.19
CA ASN A 274 -9.66 0.49 -15.31
C ASN A 274 -10.16 0.84 -13.91
N ALA A 275 -10.54 -0.18 -13.17
CA ALA A 275 -10.99 -0.06 -11.79
C ALA A 275 -10.28 -1.07 -10.87
N LEU A 276 -10.08 -0.68 -9.60
CA LEU A 276 -9.85 -1.62 -8.52
C LEU A 276 -11.19 -2.24 -8.12
N VAL A 277 -11.26 -3.57 -8.13
CA VAL A 277 -12.49 -4.33 -7.90
C VAL A 277 -12.24 -5.30 -6.74
N VAL A 278 -13.02 -5.17 -5.68
CA VAL A 278 -13.00 -6.05 -4.50
C VAL A 278 -14.15 -7.02 -4.61
N VAL A 279 -13.83 -8.31 -4.60
CA VAL A 279 -14.82 -9.38 -4.61
C VAL A 279 -14.73 -10.13 -3.27
N PRO A 280 -15.76 -10.06 -2.40
CA PRO A 280 -15.83 -10.90 -1.22
C PRO A 280 -15.84 -12.39 -1.63
N ARG A 281 -15.26 -13.25 -0.78
CA ARG A 281 -15.25 -14.71 -0.98
C ARG A 281 -16.40 -15.36 -0.25
#